data_0fc876dcffb0acc49d33d6fdcb3e8afb
#
_entry.id   0fc876dcffb0acc49d33d6fdcb3e8afb
#
_cell.length_a   1.000
_cell.length_b   1.000
_cell.length_c   1.000
_cell.angle_alpha   90.00
_cell.angle_beta   90.00
_cell.angle_gamma   90.00
#
_symmetry.space_group_name_H-M   'P 1'
#
loop_
_entity.id
_entity.type
_entity.pdbx_description
1 polymer ?
#
loop_
_entity_poly.entity_id
_entity_poly.type
_entity_poly.pdbx_seq_one_letter_code
_entity_poly.pdbx_strand_id
1 'polypeptide(L)'
;RAYEVKLFTKKSLHDWFKKTKSYFKEDEFFKIYIDYPRKDLIERIDKRTEQMIKMGAIKEVKRFIKLKIKKDNSVNKAIGINEIKEFLNHEKELSDIKEKISIKTRQYAKRQSTWARGNMISWFKLQPQEINKFLKKIK
;
A
#
# COMPACT_ATOMS: atom_id res chain seq x y z
N ARG A 1 3.25 19.59 4.30
CA ARG A 1 3.21 18.98 5.66
C ARG A 1 4.32 19.51 6.58
N ALA A 2 5.57 19.62 6.12
CA ALA A 2 6.65 20.23 6.92
C ALA A 2 6.36 21.68 7.31
N TYR A 3 5.75 22.44 6.41
CA TYR A 3 5.31 23.81 6.66
C TYR A 3 4.17 23.89 7.71
N GLU A 4 3.19 23.00 7.61
CA GLU A 4 2.09 22.89 8.58
C GLU A 4 2.61 22.59 9.99
N VAL A 5 3.54 21.63 10.11
CA VAL A 5 4.18 21.30 11.39
C VAL A 5 4.91 22.51 11.96
N LYS A 6 5.68 23.24 11.12
CA LYS A 6 6.40 24.46 11.56
C LYS A 6 5.45 25.58 12.00
N LEU A 7 4.37 25.81 11.26
CA LEU A 7 3.35 26.81 11.63
C LEU A 7 2.72 26.51 12.99
N PHE A 8 2.31 25.26 13.19
CA PHE A 8 1.59 24.84 14.38
C PHE A 8 2.50 24.74 15.62
N THR A 9 3.68 24.12 15.46
CA THR A 9 4.56 23.79 16.59
C THR A 9 5.69 24.81 16.81
N LYS A 10 5.88 25.77 15.89
CA LYS A 10 7.01 26.73 15.83
C LYS A 10 8.37 26.07 15.70
N LYS A 11 8.43 24.75 15.47
CA LYS A 11 9.66 23.96 15.29
C LYS A 11 9.66 23.29 13.93
N SER A 12 10.85 23.17 13.33
CA SER A 12 10.97 22.47 12.05
C SER A 12 10.76 20.95 12.22
N LEU A 13 10.32 20.28 11.16
CA LEU A 13 10.22 18.83 11.14
C LEU A 13 11.56 18.15 11.43
N HIS A 14 12.67 18.79 10.99
CA HIS A 14 14.03 18.32 11.25
C HIS A 14 14.40 18.37 12.75
N ASP A 15 13.98 19.43 13.46
CA ASP A 15 14.19 19.53 14.92
C ASP A 15 13.43 18.45 15.69
N TRP A 16 12.24 18.08 15.18
CA TRP A 16 11.49 16.95 15.73
C TRP A 16 12.22 15.62 15.50
N PHE A 17 12.73 15.36 14.30
CA PHE A 17 13.49 14.15 13.99
C PHE A 17 14.77 14.03 14.82
N LYS A 18 15.50 15.11 15.03
CA LYS A 18 16.70 15.11 15.90
C LYS A 18 16.39 14.74 17.36
N LYS A 19 15.19 15.07 17.84
CA LYS A 19 14.76 14.78 19.21
C LYS A 19 14.16 13.39 19.38
N THR A 20 13.75 12.76 18.28
CA THR A 20 13.19 11.42 18.31
C THR A 20 14.30 10.41 18.55
N LYS A 21 14.27 9.73 19.70
CA LYS A 21 15.15 8.60 20.00
C LYS A 21 14.43 7.31 19.70
N SER A 22 15.06 6.40 18.97
CA SER A 22 14.55 5.04 18.82
C SER A 22 14.67 4.32 20.17
N TYR A 23 13.64 3.56 20.54
CA TYR A 23 13.70 2.67 21.70
C TYR A 23 14.61 1.46 21.46
N PHE A 24 14.85 1.14 20.20
CA PHE A 24 15.66 -0.01 19.78
C PHE A 24 16.93 0.45 19.09
N LYS A 25 18.00 -0.29 19.25
CA LYS A 25 19.26 -0.09 18.53
C LYS A 25 19.18 -0.71 17.14
N GLU A 26 20.00 -0.24 16.22
CA GLU A 26 20.04 -0.75 14.83
C GLU A 26 20.41 -2.23 14.74
N ASP A 27 21.26 -2.72 15.65
CA ASP A 27 21.73 -4.11 15.76
C ASP A 27 20.67 -5.08 16.34
N GLU A 28 19.61 -4.54 16.96
CA GLU A 28 18.48 -5.35 17.45
C GLU A 28 17.53 -5.79 16.32
N PHE A 29 17.74 -5.32 15.08
CA PHE A 29 16.86 -5.64 13.95
C PHE A 29 17.60 -6.41 12.86
N PHE A 30 17.00 -7.50 12.44
CA PHE A 30 17.35 -8.13 11.17
C PHE A 30 16.41 -7.59 10.07
N LYS A 31 16.94 -6.72 9.20
CA LYS A 31 16.15 -6.01 8.19
C LYS A 31 16.08 -6.82 6.90
N ILE A 32 14.88 -7.24 6.52
CA ILE A 32 14.62 -8.04 5.32
C ILE A 32 13.74 -7.26 4.35
N TYR A 33 14.12 -7.27 3.09
CA TYR A 33 13.29 -6.83 1.97
C TYR A 33 12.92 -8.02 1.10
N ILE A 34 11.60 -8.28 0.96
CA ILE A 34 11.10 -9.34 0.10
C ILE A 34 10.90 -8.77 -1.29
N ASP A 35 11.76 -9.18 -2.22
CA ASP A 35 11.77 -8.73 -3.61
C ASP A 35 10.93 -9.68 -4.48
N TYR A 36 9.74 -9.23 -4.86
CA TYR A 36 8.86 -10.00 -5.73
C TYR A 36 9.23 -9.78 -7.20
N PRO A 37 9.45 -10.85 -7.99
CA PRO A 37 9.58 -10.74 -9.44
C PRO A 37 8.37 -10.00 -10.02
N ARG A 38 8.64 -9.05 -10.90
CA ARG A 38 7.59 -8.17 -11.43
C ARG A 38 6.45 -8.93 -12.11
N LYS A 39 6.76 -9.99 -12.85
CA LYS A 39 5.76 -10.82 -13.53
C LYS A 39 4.80 -11.45 -12.53
N ASP A 40 5.33 -12.11 -11.52
CA ASP A 40 4.55 -12.79 -10.48
C ASP A 40 3.69 -11.81 -9.69
N LEU A 41 4.23 -10.60 -9.43
CA LEU A 41 3.50 -9.55 -8.74
C LEU A 41 2.30 -9.07 -9.55
N ILE A 42 2.44 -8.91 -10.88
CA ILE A 42 1.35 -8.51 -11.76
C ILE A 42 0.25 -9.57 -11.77
N GLU A 43 0.60 -10.82 -11.97
CA GLU A 43 -0.37 -11.93 -11.95
C GLU A 43 -1.12 -12.02 -10.61
N ARG A 44 -0.41 -11.81 -9.52
CA ARG A 44 -0.99 -11.80 -8.17
C ARG A 44 -1.95 -10.62 -7.96
N ILE A 45 -1.64 -9.45 -8.49
CA ILE A 45 -2.51 -8.28 -8.43
C ILE A 45 -3.81 -8.56 -9.18
N ASP A 46 -3.73 -9.12 -10.38
CA ASP A 46 -4.89 -9.39 -11.21
C ASP A 46 -5.79 -10.47 -10.55
N LYS A 47 -5.21 -11.57 -10.07
CA LYS A 47 -5.92 -12.60 -9.30
C LYS A 47 -6.59 -12.02 -8.04
N ARG A 48 -5.90 -11.14 -7.32
CA ARG A 48 -6.45 -10.48 -6.13
C ARG A 48 -7.63 -9.60 -6.48
N THR A 49 -7.56 -8.84 -7.56
CA THR A 49 -8.67 -7.99 -8.02
C THR A 49 -9.91 -8.83 -8.34
N GLU A 50 -9.74 -9.95 -9.06
CA GLU A 50 -10.83 -10.89 -9.32
C GLU A 50 -11.44 -11.44 -8.03
N GLN A 51 -10.61 -11.91 -7.11
CA GLN A 51 -11.07 -12.45 -5.83
C GLN A 51 -11.82 -11.39 -5.00
N MET A 52 -11.31 -10.18 -4.92
CA MET A 52 -11.92 -9.07 -4.19
C MET A 52 -13.35 -8.80 -4.69
N ILE A 53 -13.54 -8.76 -6.00
CA ILE A 53 -14.89 -8.58 -6.60
C ILE A 53 -15.78 -9.77 -6.26
N LYS A 54 -15.29 -11.01 -6.41
CA LYS A 54 -16.05 -12.24 -6.08
C LYS A 54 -16.45 -12.31 -4.60
N MET A 55 -15.57 -11.86 -3.70
CA MET A 55 -15.81 -11.84 -2.25
C MET A 55 -16.78 -10.74 -1.80
N GLY A 56 -17.24 -9.88 -2.70
CA GLY A 56 -18.32 -8.94 -2.43
C GLY A 56 -17.89 -7.49 -2.21
N ALA A 57 -16.74 -7.07 -2.73
CA ALA A 57 -16.28 -5.68 -2.66
C ALA A 57 -17.33 -4.67 -3.17
N ILE A 58 -18.11 -5.03 -4.18
CA ILE A 58 -19.21 -4.18 -4.67
C ILE A 58 -20.26 -3.95 -3.59
N LYS A 59 -20.65 -5.00 -2.85
CA LYS A 59 -21.61 -4.90 -1.74
C LYS A 59 -21.04 -4.06 -0.59
N GLU A 60 -19.75 -4.21 -0.33
CA GLU A 60 -19.03 -3.44 0.69
C GLU A 60 -19.02 -1.95 0.36
N VAL A 61 -18.63 -1.58 -0.86
CA VAL A 61 -18.63 -0.17 -1.31
C VAL A 61 -20.05 0.40 -1.34
N LYS A 62 -21.07 -0.37 -1.73
CA LYS A 62 -22.47 0.06 -1.66
C LYS A 62 -22.91 0.39 -0.22
N ARG A 63 -22.45 -0.39 0.78
CA ARG A 63 -22.68 -0.09 2.21
C ARG A 63 -21.87 1.14 2.66
N PHE A 64 -20.60 1.21 2.25
CA PHE A 64 -19.71 2.34 2.56
C PHE A 64 -20.27 3.69 2.09
N ILE A 65 -20.87 3.76 0.89
CA ILE A 65 -21.49 4.99 0.37
C ILE A 65 -22.60 5.49 1.30
N LYS A 66 -23.38 4.58 1.89
CA LYS A 66 -24.46 4.93 2.82
C LYS A 66 -23.99 5.60 4.10
N LEU A 67 -22.72 5.41 4.50
CA LEU A 67 -22.13 6.03 5.68
C LEU A 67 -21.87 7.54 5.52
N LYS A 68 -22.03 8.11 4.32
CA LYS A 68 -21.89 9.54 4.00
C LYS A 68 -20.61 10.17 4.59
N ILE A 69 -19.49 9.43 4.54
CA ILE A 69 -18.21 9.87 5.07
C ILE A 69 -17.72 11.12 4.32
N LYS A 70 -17.18 12.10 5.05
CA LYS A 70 -16.66 13.35 4.48
C LYS A 70 -15.63 13.06 3.37
N LYS A 71 -15.71 13.83 2.26
CA LYS A 71 -14.88 13.60 1.05
C LYS A 71 -13.37 13.60 1.30
N ASP A 72 -12.90 14.42 2.23
CA ASP A 72 -11.46 14.56 2.55
C ASP A 72 -10.92 13.40 3.37
N ASN A 73 -11.75 12.50 3.85
CA ASN A 73 -11.33 11.37 4.66
C ASN A 73 -10.46 10.42 3.82
N SER A 74 -9.32 10.00 4.37
CA SER A 74 -8.31 9.19 3.69
C SER A 74 -8.87 7.87 3.15
N VAL A 75 -9.89 7.30 3.80
CA VAL A 75 -10.56 6.08 3.35
C VAL A 75 -11.13 6.20 1.95
N ASN A 76 -11.63 7.39 1.55
CA ASN A 76 -12.14 7.62 0.19
C ASN A 76 -11.06 7.48 -0.91
N LYS A 77 -9.77 7.50 -0.54
CA LYS A 77 -8.64 7.36 -1.46
C LYS A 77 -8.21 5.91 -1.67
N ALA A 78 -8.84 4.95 -0.99
CA ALA A 78 -8.52 3.53 -1.16
C ALA A 78 -8.82 3.08 -2.60
N ILE A 79 -7.86 2.36 -3.19
CA ILE A 79 -8.00 1.81 -4.56
C ILE A 79 -9.19 0.83 -4.56
N GLY A 80 -10.08 1.00 -5.51
CA GLY A 80 -11.29 0.20 -5.67
C GLY A 80 -12.57 0.94 -5.30
N ILE A 81 -12.54 1.89 -4.36
CA ILE A 81 -13.76 2.61 -3.94
C ILE A 81 -14.33 3.47 -5.08
N ASN A 82 -13.51 4.30 -5.69
CA ASN A 82 -13.98 5.18 -6.76
C ASN A 82 -14.32 4.40 -8.03
N GLU A 83 -13.54 3.38 -8.36
CA GLU A 83 -13.78 2.52 -9.51
C GLU A 83 -15.12 1.77 -9.37
N ILE A 84 -15.40 1.22 -8.18
CA ILE A 84 -16.68 0.53 -7.92
C ILE A 84 -17.84 1.54 -7.89
N LYS A 85 -17.64 2.78 -7.44
CA LYS A 85 -18.67 3.83 -7.55
C LYS A 85 -19.03 4.13 -9.01
N GLU A 86 -18.03 4.23 -9.91
CA GLU A 86 -18.25 4.41 -11.35
C GLU A 86 -19.12 3.28 -11.93
N PHE A 87 -18.86 2.04 -11.51
CA PHE A 87 -19.71 0.89 -11.90
C PHE A 87 -21.13 0.98 -11.32
N LEU A 88 -21.28 1.33 -10.04
CA LEU A 88 -22.58 1.46 -9.39
C LEU A 88 -23.44 2.59 -9.98
N ASN A 89 -22.80 3.61 -10.56
CA ASN A 89 -23.47 4.70 -11.27
C ASN A 89 -23.72 4.38 -12.76
N HIS A 90 -23.42 3.18 -13.24
CA HIS A 90 -23.51 2.78 -14.64
C HIS A 90 -22.65 3.60 -15.60
N GLU A 91 -21.56 4.18 -15.10
CA GLU A 91 -20.61 4.96 -15.90
C GLU A 91 -19.60 4.06 -16.60
N LYS A 92 -19.35 2.86 -16.06
CA LYS A 92 -18.35 1.91 -16.53
C LYS A 92 -18.80 0.46 -16.34
N GLU A 93 -18.32 -0.40 -17.23
CA GLU A 93 -18.54 -1.84 -17.13
C GLU A 93 -17.66 -2.49 -16.04
N LEU A 94 -18.06 -3.68 -15.59
CA LEU A 94 -17.33 -4.42 -14.55
C LEU A 94 -15.92 -4.80 -14.98
N SER A 95 -15.71 -5.13 -16.25
CA SER A 95 -14.40 -5.39 -16.84
C SER A 95 -13.46 -4.19 -16.72
N ASP A 96 -13.97 -3.00 -17.07
CA ASP A 96 -13.19 -1.76 -17.08
C ASP A 96 -12.72 -1.37 -15.68
N ILE A 97 -13.62 -1.51 -14.68
CA ILE A 97 -13.24 -1.17 -13.30
C ILE A 97 -12.22 -2.16 -12.73
N LYS A 98 -12.31 -3.45 -13.07
CA LYS A 98 -11.32 -4.45 -12.67
C LYS A 98 -9.96 -4.10 -13.25
N GLU A 99 -9.89 -3.79 -14.54
CA GLU A 99 -8.65 -3.37 -15.18
C GLU A 99 -8.10 -2.10 -14.53
N LYS A 100 -8.93 -1.09 -14.30
CA LYS A 100 -8.55 0.18 -13.66
C LYS A 100 -8.01 -0.03 -12.24
N ILE A 101 -8.62 -0.92 -11.45
CA ILE A 101 -8.15 -1.30 -10.11
C ILE A 101 -6.77 -1.97 -10.20
N SER A 102 -6.60 -2.92 -11.12
CA SER A 102 -5.34 -3.62 -11.36
C SER A 102 -4.23 -2.66 -11.78
N ILE A 103 -4.51 -1.73 -12.71
CA ILE A 103 -3.56 -0.70 -13.15
C ILE A 103 -3.12 0.18 -11.98
N LYS A 104 -4.07 0.71 -11.20
CA LYS A 104 -3.75 1.57 -10.03
C LYS A 104 -2.94 0.81 -8.98
N THR A 105 -3.26 -0.45 -8.75
CA THR A 105 -2.52 -1.31 -7.80
C THR A 105 -1.10 -1.57 -8.31
N ARG A 106 -0.90 -1.84 -9.60
CA ARG A 106 0.43 -2.00 -10.22
C ARG A 106 1.26 -0.70 -10.11
N GLN A 107 0.64 0.45 -10.33
CA GLN A 107 1.29 1.76 -10.15
C GLN A 107 1.70 1.99 -8.70
N TYR A 108 0.85 1.60 -7.74
CA TYR A 108 1.16 1.70 -6.32
C TYR A 108 2.33 0.79 -5.94
N ALA A 109 2.32 -0.47 -6.38
CA ALA A 109 3.41 -1.42 -6.19
C ALA A 109 4.74 -0.92 -6.80
N LYS A 110 4.69 -0.30 -8.00
CA LYS A 110 5.87 0.32 -8.61
C LYS A 110 6.46 1.43 -7.71
N ARG A 111 5.62 2.29 -7.15
CA ARG A 111 6.08 3.34 -6.21
C ARG A 111 6.72 2.73 -4.95
N GLN A 112 6.12 1.68 -4.38
CA GLN A 112 6.71 0.96 -3.24
C GLN A 112 8.08 0.37 -3.58
N SER A 113 8.22 -0.30 -4.72
CA SER A 113 9.51 -0.88 -5.15
C SER A 113 10.57 0.20 -5.42
N THR A 114 10.18 1.35 -5.97
CA THR A 114 11.10 2.48 -6.20
C THR A 114 11.56 3.07 -4.87
N TRP A 115 10.66 3.26 -3.92
CA TRP A 115 10.97 3.75 -2.60
C TRP A 115 11.90 2.78 -1.84
N ALA A 116 11.59 1.48 -1.87
CA ALA A 116 12.38 0.45 -1.21
C ALA A 116 13.81 0.40 -1.75
N ARG A 117 14.01 0.51 -3.07
CA ARG A 117 15.36 0.57 -3.67
C ARG A 117 16.19 1.74 -3.19
N GLY A 118 15.59 2.88 -2.89
CA GLY A 118 16.29 4.05 -2.37
C GLY A 118 16.50 4.05 -0.86
N ASN A 119 15.62 3.39 -0.08
CA ASN A 119 15.60 3.47 1.37
C ASN A 119 15.98 2.17 2.09
N MET A 120 16.01 1.03 1.38
CA MET A 120 16.32 -0.28 1.93
C MET A 120 17.59 -0.88 1.31
N ILE A 121 18.59 -0.06 1.01
CA ILE A 121 19.80 -0.48 0.30
C ILE A 121 20.58 -1.54 1.07
N SER A 122 20.69 -1.37 2.39
CA SER A 122 21.42 -2.27 3.30
C SER A 122 20.61 -3.46 3.79
N TRP A 123 19.34 -3.57 3.38
CA TRP A 123 18.47 -4.65 3.84
C TRP A 123 18.77 -5.95 3.10
N PHE A 124 18.68 -7.08 3.82
CA PHE A 124 18.87 -8.39 3.23
C PHE A 124 17.71 -8.73 2.27
N LYS A 125 18.03 -8.96 1.00
CA LYS A 125 17.03 -9.25 -0.03
C LYS A 125 16.74 -10.74 -0.08
N LEU A 126 15.45 -11.09 -0.01
CA LEU A 126 14.96 -12.47 -0.15
C LEU A 126 13.91 -12.54 -1.26
N GLN A 127 13.92 -13.64 -1.99
CA GLN A 127 12.79 -14.01 -2.83
C GLN A 127 11.69 -14.62 -1.98
N PRO A 128 10.39 -14.52 -2.38
CA PRO A 128 9.28 -15.06 -1.61
C PRO A 128 9.42 -16.55 -1.25
N GLN A 129 10.02 -17.35 -2.16
CA GLN A 129 10.21 -18.79 -1.97
C GLN A 129 11.27 -19.12 -0.89
N GLU A 130 12.16 -18.19 -0.61
CA GLU A 130 13.26 -18.38 0.34
C GLU A 130 12.87 -18.10 1.78
N ILE A 131 11.73 -17.42 2.00
CA ILE A 131 11.31 -16.92 3.32
C ILE A 131 11.23 -18.07 4.34
N ASN A 132 10.55 -19.15 4.00
CA ASN A 132 10.35 -20.28 4.92
C ASN A 132 11.68 -20.96 5.29
N LYS A 133 12.60 -21.09 4.33
CA LYS A 133 13.94 -21.64 4.56
C LYS A 133 14.76 -20.70 5.45
N PHE A 134 14.65 -19.41 5.21
CA PHE A 134 15.33 -18.39 5.99
C PHE A 134 14.84 -18.36 7.45
N LEU A 135 13.52 -18.33 7.67
CA LEU A 135 12.94 -18.32 9.03
C LEU A 135 13.30 -19.54 9.86
N LYS A 136 13.51 -20.72 9.22
CA LYS A 136 14.00 -21.93 9.91
C LYS A 136 15.46 -21.82 10.37
N LYS A 137 16.26 -20.92 9.76
CA LYS A 137 17.67 -20.72 10.14
C LYS A 137 17.86 -19.72 11.28
N ILE A 138 16.85 -18.88 11.54
CA ILE A 138 16.89 -17.86 12.60
C ILE A 138 16.36 -18.41 13.94
N LYS A 139 15.64 -19.54 13.90
CA LYS A 139 15.25 -20.29 15.10
C LYS A 139 16.40 -21.13 15.62
#